data_e5b231d514458eccc7eae91b663b9420
#
_entry.id   e5b231d514458eccc7eae91b663b9420
#
_cell.length_a   1.000
_cell.length_b   1.000
_cell.length_c   1.000
_cell.angle_alpha   90.00
_cell.angle_beta   90.00
_cell.angle_gamma   90.00
#
_symmetry.space_group_name_H-M   'P 1'
#
loop_
_entity.id
_entity.type
_entity.pdbx_description
1 polymer ?
#
loop_
_entity_poly.entity_id
_entity_poly.type
_entity_poly.pdbx_seq_one_letter_code
_entity_poly.pdbx_strand_id
1 'polypeptide(L)'
;MAAERKFIIESIWATKSSFEAQTPVHTLKEEWQPSANLDLDVVPVEVDGKHAVELVINVTVNIKETQVFTLSSTHTGVFSIEGYEGEELEQILKSFCPSIIYPYAREKVSAMVSGAGYPPLHLSPVDFDARFRAEKEGK
;
A
#
# COMPACT_ATOMS: atom_id res chain seq x y z
N MET A 1 9.05 25.55 -26.18
CA MET A 1 9.28 24.15 -26.48
C MET A 1 8.93 23.31 -25.27
N ALA A 2 8.15 22.28 -25.45
CA ALA A 2 7.74 21.43 -24.34
C ALA A 2 8.91 20.57 -23.88
N ALA A 3 9.04 20.42 -22.57
CA ALA A 3 10.04 19.54 -22.03
C ALA A 3 9.71 18.10 -22.38
N GLU A 4 10.73 17.32 -22.60
CA GLU A 4 10.56 15.91 -22.89
C GLU A 4 10.06 15.21 -21.64
N ARG A 5 9.04 14.39 -21.78
CA ARG A 5 8.45 13.68 -20.64
C ARG A 5 9.18 12.39 -20.40
N LYS A 6 9.44 12.11 -19.14
CA LYS A 6 10.20 10.94 -18.75
C LYS A 6 9.63 10.38 -17.48
N PHE A 7 9.43 9.07 -17.45
CA PHE A 7 8.99 8.36 -16.26
C PHE A 7 9.75 7.04 -16.20
N ILE A 8 10.59 6.90 -15.18
CA ILE A 8 11.39 5.69 -15.02
C ILE A 8 11.23 5.18 -13.59
N ILE A 9 10.94 3.90 -13.45
CA ILE A 9 10.93 3.24 -12.15
C ILE A 9 12.37 2.88 -11.82
N GLU A 10 12.92 3.54 -10.78
CA GLU A 10 14.29 3.26 -10.41
C GLU A 10 14.38 2.08 -9.47
N SER A 11 13.48 2.02 -8.48
CA SER A 11 13.58 1.00 -7.45
C SER A 11 12.27 0.92 -6.68
N ILE A 12 11.89 -0.28 -6.27
CA ILE A 12 10.73 -0.51 -5.40
C ILE A 12 11.15 -1.55 -4.38
N TRP A 13 10.93 -1.25 -3.09
CA TRP A 13 11.32 -2.20 -2.05
C TRP A 13 10.41 -2.08 -0.84
N ALA A 14 10.44 -3.13 0.00
CA ALA A 14 9.74 -3.12 1.27
C ALA A 14 10.60 -2.37 2.27
N THR A 15 10.08 -1.26 2.76
CA THR A 15 10.81 -0.39 3.67
C THR A 15 10.69 -0.88 5.10
N LYS A 16 9.49 -1.33 5.45
CA LYS A 16 9.19 -1.67 6.84
C LYS A 16 8.01 -2.61 6.86
N SER A 17 8.09 -3.66 7.67
CA SER A 17 7.00 -4.63 7.79
C SER A 17 6.92 -5.12 9.21
N SER A 18 5.69 -5.26 9.71
CA SER A 18 5.48 -5.81 11.04
C SER A 18 4.19 -6.63 11.03
N PHE A 19 4.16 -7.64 11.86
CA PHE A 19 3.02 -8.54 11.95
C PHE A 19 2.88 -8.99 13.40
N GLU A 20 1.65 -8.96 13.88
CA GLU A 20 1.40 -9.39 15.27
C GLU A 20 0.16 -10.27 15.28
N ALA A 21 0.32 -11.50 15.79
CA ALA A 21 -0.77 -12.44 15.91
C ALA A 21 -1.37 -12.31 17.30
N GLN A 22 -2.54 -11.68 17.41
CA GLN A 22 -3.23 -11.57 18.67
C GLN A 22 -3.87 -12.90 19.06
N THR A 23 -4.39 -13.63 18.07
CA THR A 23 -5.03 -14.90 18.28
C THR A 23 -4.41 -15.93 17.33
N PRO A 24 -3.43 -16.71 17.79
CA PRO A 24 -2.80 -17.70 16.90
C PRO A 24 -3.83 -18.65 16.31
N VAL A 25 -3.55 -19.13 15.10
CA VAL A 25 -4.56 -19.86 14.33
C VAL A 25 -5.03 -21.10 15.08
N HIS A 26 -4.14 -21.77 15.84
CA HIS A 26 -4.52 -23.00 16.52
C HIS A 26 -5.45 -22.77 17.70
N THR A 27 -5.62 -21.50 18.11
CA THR A 27 -6.53 -21.17 19.20
C THR A 27 -7.86 -20.62 18.72
N LEU A 28 -8.02 -20.46 17.39
CA LEU A 28 -9.27 -19.98 16.86
C LEU A 28 -10.34 -21.04 16.97
N LYS A 29 -11.49 -20.64 17.50
CA LYS A 29 -12.62 -21.55 17.67
C LYS A 29 -13.74 -21.27 16.71
N GLU A 30 -13.73 -20.12 16.09
CA GLU A 30 -14.75 -19.75 15.12
C GLU A 30 -14.37 -20.21 13.74
N GLU A 31 -15.38 -20.33 12.89
CA GLU A 31 -15.16 -20.59 11.47
C GLU A 31 -14.39 -19.45 10.85
N TRP A 32 -13.53 -19.76 9.87
CA TRP A 32 -12.69 -18.75 9.24
C TRP A 32 -13.52 -17.87 8.32
N GLN A 33 -14.07 -16.82 8.88
CA GLN A 33 -14.84 -15.80 8.14
C GLN A 33 -14.33 -14.44 8.58
N PRO A 34 -13.14 -14.05 8.10
CA PRO A 34 -12.49 -12.84 8.60
C PRO A 34 -13.08 -11.59 8.01
N SER A 35 -13.05 -10.53 8.81
CA SER A 35 -13.35 -9.18 8.38
C SER A 35 -12.05 -8.40 8.43
N ALA A 36 -11.63 -7.85 7.29
CA ALA A 36 -10.38 -7.12 7.20
C ALA A 36 -10.66 -5.63 7.09
N ASN A 37 -9.99 -4.86 7.91
CA ASN A 37 -10.04 -3.42 7.86
C ASN A 37 -8.72 -2.90 7.33
N LEU A 38 -8.77 -2.18 6.23
CA LEU A 38 -7.59 -1.76 5.49
C LEU A 38 -7.46 -0.24 5.54
N ASP A 39 -6.30 0.22 5.99
CA ASP A 39 -5.94 1.63 5.98
C ASP A 39 -4.78 1.82 5.03
N LEU A 40 -4.92 2.78 4.13
CA LEU A 40 -3.89 3.11 3.15
C LEU A 40 -3.46 4.55 3.29
N ASP A 41 -2.17 4.79 3.13
CA ASP A 41 -1.64 6.14 3.10
C ASP A 41 -0.58 6.22 2.02
N VAL A 42 -0.58 7.31 1.26
CA VAL A 42 0.36 7.54 0.18
C VAL A 42 1.13 8.81 0.52
N VAL A 43 2.45 8.67 0.70
CA VAL A 43 3.29 9.78 1.15
C VAL A 43 4.37 10.05 0.11
N PRO A 44 4.22 11.11 -0.69
CA PRO A 44 5.29 11.50 -1.61
C PRO A 44 6.43 12.18 -0.84
N VAL A 45 7.64 11.85 -1.22
CA VAL A 45 8.83 12.52 -0.68
C VAL A 45 9.81 12.74 -1.82
N GLU A 46 10.76 13.62 -1.60
CA GLU A 46 11.78 13.90 -2.60
C GLU A 46 13.13 13.49 -2.04
N VAL A 47 13.88 12.71 -2.81
CA VAL A 47 15.18 12.20 -2.38
C VAL A 47 16.17 12.39 -3.51
N ASP A 48 17.20 13.20 -3.26
CA ASP A 48 18.30 13.42 -4.21
C ASP A 48 17.82 13.81 -5.59
N GLY A 49 16.84 14.73 -5.65
CA GLY A 49 16.31 15.20 -6.92
C GLY A 49 15.37 14.23 -7.61
N LYS A 50 15.10 13.09 -7.00
CA LYS A 50 14.15 12.13 -7.52
C LYS A 50 12.92 12.10 -6.64
N HIS A 51 11.86 11.54 -7.19
CA HIS A 51 10.60 11.42 -6.46
C HIS A 51 10.48 10.04 -5.84
N ALA A 52 10.20 10.01 -4.56
CA ALA A 52 9.92 8.77 -3.86
C ALA A 52 8.49 8.80 -3.37
N VAL A 53 7.84 7.64 -3.38
CA VAL A 53 6.48 7.51 -2.90
C VAL A 53 6.45 6.33 -1.93
N GLU A 54 5.93 6.59 -0.74
CA GLU A 54 5.74 5.54 0.26
C GLU A 54 4.28 5.15 0.26
N LEU A 55 4.03 3.85 0.16
CA LEU A 55 2.69 3.31 0.30
C LEU A 55 2.63 2.55 1.61
N VAL A 56 1.81 3.05 2.53
CA VAL A 56 1.69 2.48 3.86
C VAL A 56 0.36 1.73 3.93
N ILE A 57 0.42 0.46 4.31
CA ILE A 57 -0.77 -0.38 4.43
C ILE A 57 -0.84 -0.89 5.86
N ASN A 58 -1.96 -0.63 6.52
CA ASN A 58 -2.25 -1.18 7.83
C ASN A 58 -3.50 -2.04 7.74
N VAL A 59 -3.43 -3.25 8.26
CA VAL A 59 -4.52 -4.20 8.18
C VAL A 59 -4.83 -4.74 9.56
N THR A 60 -6.09 -4.73 9.92
CA THR A 60 -6.59 -5.36 11.12
C THR A 60 -7.62 -6.40 10.71
N VAL A 61 -7.45 -7.63 11.18
CA VAL A 61 -8.36 -8.72 10.83
C VAL A 61 -9.05 -9.21 12.09
N ASN A 62 -10.37 -9.27 12.03
CA ASN A 62 -11.20 -9.73 13.12
C ASN A 62 -12.11 -10.85 12.64
N ILE A 63 -12.47 -11.75 13.57
CA ILE A 63 -13.56 -12.69 13.38
C ILE A 63 -14.56 -12.37 14.47
N LYS A 64 -15.73 -11.86 14.06
CA LYS A 64 -16.70 -11.34 15.02
C LYS A 64 -16.04 -10.27 15.88
N GLU A 65 -15.99 -10.43 17.17
CA GLU A 65 -15.38 -9.41 18.03
C GLU A 65 -13.96 -9.77 18.44
N THR A 66 -13.41 -10.84 17.88
CA THR A 66 -12.06 -11.28 18.21
C THR A 66 -11.07 -10.71 17.22
N GLN A 67 -10.07 -10.00 17.71
CA GLN A 67 -8.99 -9.50 16.88
C GLN A 67 -8.01 -10.64 16.64
N VAL A 68 -7.83 -11.00 15.37
CA VAL A 68 -7.03 -12.16 15.01
C VAL A 68 -5.57 -11.76 14.82
N PHE A 69 -5.33 -10.76 13.97
CA PHE A 69 -3.98 -10.26 13.78
C PHE A 69 -4.02 -8.85 13.23
N THR A 70 -2.89 -8.17 13.38
CA THR A 70 -2.66 -6.86 12.77
C THR A 70 -1.35 -6.91 12.04
N LEU A 71 -1.25 -6.09 10.99
CA LEU A 71 0.00 -5.96 10.28
C LEU A 71 0.14 -4.57 9.71
N SER A 72 1.39 -4.19 9.46
CA SER A 72 1.71 -2.94 8.81
C SER A 72 2.82 -3.21 7.80
N SER A 73 2.69 -2.62 6.63
CA SER A 73 3.69 -2.80 5.58
C SER A 73 3.85 -1.49 4.84
N THR A 74 5.09 -1.05 4.70
CA THR A 74 5.42 0.15 3.94
C THR A 74 6.33 -0.24 2.80
N HIS A 75 5.94 0.13 1.60
CA HIS A 75 6.75 -0.05 0.40
C HIS A 75 7.10 1.30 -0.15
N THR A 76 8.33 1.45 -0.59
CA THR A 76 8.81 2.70 -1.17
C THR A 76 9.21 2.47 -2.61
N GLY A 77 8.79 3.38 -3.48
CA GLY A 77 9.24 3.40 -4.86
C GLY A 77 9.96 4.69 -5.14
N VAL A 78 11.05 4.61 -5.89
CA VAL A 78 11.79 5.79 -6.35
C VAL A 78 11.67 5.87 -7.84
N PHE A 79 11.34 7.06 -8.34
CA PHE A 79 11.04 7.30 -9.73
C PHE A 79 11.79 8.52 -10.23
N SER A 80 12.26 8.45 -11.47
CA SER A 80 12.77 9.62 -12.18
C SER A 80 11.64 10.13 -13.04
N ILE A 81 11.16 11.33 -12.72
CA ILE A 81 10.01 11.92 -13.39
C ILE A 81 10.40 13.30 -13.90
N GLU A 82 10.29 13.51 -15.20
CA GLU A 82 10.63 14.79 -15.82
C GLU A 82 9.55 15.20 -16.80
N GLY A 83 9.34 16.50 -16.93
CA GLY A 83 8.41 17.02 -17.90
C GLY A 83 6.97 17.08 -17.42
N TYR A 84 6.73 16.80 -16.17
CA TYR A 84 5.42 16.90 -15.53
C TYR A 84 5.50 17.88 -14.38
N GLU A 85 4.45 18.68 -14.21
CA GLU A 85 4.43 19.64 -13.11
C GLU A 85 2.99 19.93 -12.74
N GLY A 86 2.82 20.61 -11.59
CA GLY A 86 1.51 20.99 -11.11
C GLY A 86 0.63 19.82 -10.79
N GLU A 87 -0.63 19.95 -11.17
CA GLU A 87 -1.61 18.92 -10.83
C GLU A 87 -1.31 17.59 -11.53
N GLU A 88 -0.73 17.65 -12.72
CA GLU A 88 -0.39 16.44 -13.43
C GLU A 88 0.68 15.63 -12.70
N LEU A 89 1.70 16.31 -12.17
CA LEU A 89 2.72 15.65 -11.36
C LEU A 89 2.12 15.11 -10.07
N GLU A 90 1.24 15.87 -9.45
CA GLU A 90 0.60 15.44 -8.22
C GLU A 90 -0.20 14.15 -8.45
N GLN A 91 -0.90 14.06 -9.58
CA GLN A 91 -1.68 12.87 -9.90
C GLN A 91 -0.76 11.67 -10.11
N ILE A 92 0.38 11.88 -10.75
CA ILE A 92 1.35 10.80 -10.93
C ILE A 92 1.81 10.28 -9.58
N LEU A 93 2.18 11.17 -8.67
CA LEU A 93 2.72 10.78 -7.37
C LEU A 93 1.68 10.14 -6.47
N LYS A 94 0.43 10.56 -6.56
CA LYS A 94 -0.59 10.10 -5.62
C LYS A 94 -1.52 9.05 -6.21
N SER A 95 -1.46 8.81 -7.51
CA SER A 95 -2.32 7.82 -8.14
C SER A 95 -1.52 6.80 -8.91
N PHE A 96 -0.76 7.25 -9.88
CA PHE A 96 -0.06 6.34 -10.78
C PHE A 96 1.04 5.55 -10.05
N CYS A 97 1.87 6.25 -9.27
CA CYS A 97 2.96 5.58 -8.55
C CYS A 97 2.48 4.56 -7.53
N PRO A 98 1.51 4.89 -6.66
CA PRO A 98 1.04 3.85 -5.73
C PRO A 98 0.38 2.68 -6.45
N SER A 99 -0.23 2.90 -7.62
CA SER A 99 -0.79 1.79 -8.39
C SER A 99 0.30 0.81 -8.81
N ILE A 100 1.48 1.31 -9.12
CA ILE A 100 2.61 0.48 -9.50
C ILE A 100 3.17 -0.26 -8.28
N ILE A 101 3.21 0.41 -7.12
CA ILE A 101 3.77 -0.16 -5.90
C ILE A 101 2.86 -1.20 -5.28
N TYR A 102 1.55 -1.03 -5.42
CA TYR A 102 0.56 -1.83 -4.71
C TYR A 102 0.71 -3.33 -4.90
N PRO A 103 0.94 -3.86 -6.12
CA PRO A 103 1.08 -5.32 -6.26
C PRO A 103 2.22 -5.89 -5.44
N TYR A 104 3.32 -5.15 -5.30
CA TYR A 104 4.43 -5.59 -4.47
C TYR A 104 4.02 -5.63 -3.00
N ALA A 105 3.30 -4.60 -2.56
CA ALA A 105 2.83 -4.54 -1.17
C ALA A 105 1.81 -5.62 -0.90
N ARG A 106 0.91 -5.87 -1.87
CA ARG A 106 -0.12 -6.89 -1.70
C ARG A 106 0.51 -8.28 -1.56
N GLU A 107 1.53 -8.55 -2.34
CA GLU A 107 2.23 -9.83 -2.24
C GLU A 107 2.89 -9.99 -0.88
N LYS A 108 3.51 -8.91 -0.38
CA LYS A 108 4.16 -8.96 0.93
C LYS A 108 3.16 -9.24 2.04
N VAL A 109 2.00 -8.58 1.98
CA VAL A 109 0.94 -8.80 2.96
C VAL A 109 0.48 -10.25 2.94
N SER A 110 0.25 -10.78 1.75
CA SER A 110 -0.19 -12.17 1.61
C SER A 110 0.84 -13.13 2.17
N ALA A 111 2.12 -12.88 1.91
CA ALA A 111 3.20 -13.73 2.40
C ALA A 111 3.29 -13.69 3.92
N MET A 112 3.12 -12.51 4.50
CA MET A 112 3.18 -12.39 5.96
C MET A 112 2.06 -13.15 6.64
N VAL A 113 0.86 -13.06 6.08
CA VAL A 113 -0.31 -13.74 6.65
C VAL A 113 -0.13 -15.25 6.55
N SER A 114 0.27 -15.74 5.37
CA SER A 114 0.49 -17.18 5.18
C SER A 114 1.64 -17.68 6.04
N GLY A 115 2.71 -16.89 6.14
CA GLY A 115 3.86 -17.26 6.94
C GLY A 115 3.55 -17.35 8.43
N ALA A 116 2.50 -16.67 8.87
CA ALA A 116 2.07 -16.71 10.26
C ALA A 116 1.10 -17.86 10.53
N GLY A 117 0.80 -18.66 9.52
CA GLY A 117 -0.03 -19.84 9.69
C GLY A 117 -1.50 -19.65 9.42
N TYR A 118 -1.92 -18.46 9.01
CA TYR A 118 -3.33 -18.22 8.70
C TYR A 118 -3.62 -18.53 7.22
N PRO A 119 -4.89 -18.76 6.89
CA PRO A 119 -5.24 -18.86 5.48
C PRO A 119 -4.85 -17.58 4.74
N PRO A 120 -4.54 -17.66 3.45
CA PRO A 120 -4.08 -16.48 2.71
C PRO A 120 -5.10 -15.35 2.72
N LEU A 121 -4.58 -14.12 2.79
CA LEU A 121 -5.40 -12.92 2.68
C LEU A 121 -5.01 -12.21 1.40
N HIS A 122 -5.97 -12.05 0.52
CA HIS A 122 -5.75 -11.38 -0.76
C HIS A 122 -6.48 -10.05 -0.72
N LEU A 123 -5.70 -8.96 -0.68
CA LEU A 123 -6.30 -7.64 -0.65
C LEU A 123 -6.94 -7.33 -2.00
N SER A 124 -8.07 -6.64 -1.94
CA SER A 124 -8.78 -6.23 -3.16
C SER A 124 -7.98 -5.16 -3.90
N PRO A 125 -8.20 -5.03 -5.21
CA PRO A 125 -7.59 -3.92 -5.94
C PRO A 125 -8.03 -2.59 -5.36
N VAL A 126 -7.16 -1.59 -5.48
CA VAL A 126 -7.42 -0.25 -4.96
C VAL A 126 -7.41 0.72 -6.14
N ASP A 127 -8.44 1.55 -6.22
CA ASP A 127 -8.51 2.60 -7.25
C ASP A 127 -7.86 3.86 -6.68
N PHE A 128 -6.57 4.00 -6.90
CA PHE A 128 -5.84 5.15 -6.34
C PHE A 128 -6.26 6.45 -7.00
N ASP A 129 -6.67 6.40 -8.25
CA ASP A 129 -7.12 7.60 -8.92
C ASP A 129 -8.41 8.13 -8.27
N ALA A 130 -9.34 7.24 -7.94
CA ALA A 130 -10.57 7.64 -7.26
C ALA A 130 -10.25 8.21 -5.88
N ARG A 131 -9.29 7.62 -5.17
CA ARG A 131 -8.89 8.13 -3.87
C ARG A 131 -8.28 9.52 -3.99
N PHE A 132 -7.45 9.72 -5.01
CA PHE A 132 -6.83 11.03 -5.24
C PHE A 132 -7.88 12.09 -5.55
N ARG A 133 -8.85 11.75 -6.41
CA ARG A 133 -9.89 12.71 -6.74
C ARG A 133 -10.77 13.03 -5.55
N ALA A 134 -11.09 12.03 -4.72
CA ALA A 134 -11.88 12.25 -3.52
C ALA A 134 -11.13 13.14 -2.54
N GLU A 135 -9.83 12.95 -2.41
CA GLU A 135 -9.01 13.76 -1.52
C GLU A 135 -9.05 15.25 -1.95
N LYS A 136 -8.98 15.47 -3.26
CA LYS A 136 -9.01 16.84 -3.76
C LYS A 136 -10.38 17.50 -3.60
N GLU A 137 -11.44 16.71 -3.71
CA GLU A 137 -12.79 17.23 -3.61
C GLU A 137 -13.27 17.32 -2.16
N GLY A 138 -12.72 16.49 -1.29
CA GLY A 138 -13.18 16.39 0.08
C GLY A 138 -12.68 17.47 1.02
N LYS A 139 -12.10 18.52 0.51
CA LYS A 139 -11.56 19.61 1.34
C LYS A 139 -12.61 20.57 1.81
#